data_d6dcd7d06c680240154767fd8f6c8be5
#
_entry.id   d6dcd7d06c680240154767fd8f6c8be5
#
_cell.length_a   1.000
_cell.length_b   1.000
_cell.length_c   1.000
_cell.angle_alpha   90.00
_cell.angle_beta   90.00
_cell.angle_gamma   90.00
#
_symmetry.space_group_name_H-M   'P 1'
#
loop_
_entity.id
_entity.type
_entity.pdbx_description
1 polymer ?
#
loop_
_entity_poly.entity_id
_entity_poly.type
_entity_poly.pdbx_seq_one_letter_code
_entity_poly.pdbx_strand_id
1 'polypeptide(L)'
;MQWTGPHDAGDEPVRISQRAVPRRAVPPLAAACALVAIATGCGTPPPPPPPAPSAEVRVTPVVSEEVREQLLDGAVSVLSCLDDYDEDSAFAQVFDRLNQWSHGGGGGRSEWRIDPLFARLPARLRAGVPEESLASSVFDATADVQSLRDQRWLADIAASARGEALEDLDVAVNLFRWTVRSLALVSDPPLVPVEGNPGTRWFLPGEILLSGRASAAQRAWIFLQLLRHAGLDGVMLATGDPAAGTQRAWIPALVAGGEAWLFEPAYGMPIAGPDGTGVATARQAAADPTVLGRLSLPDRPYPVSADDVAGLSVLVAGDPWTLSRRMLDIDRQLAGARAMRLALDASAVARRGAAALPAAGGAESVAIGLWEFPFEVLAQRRADMPRVQPALARELGVMTLAIAEPSGQGRAPRMVRPLYVARLREFRGDLDGADGAKLAYLQARPGRQAIAEAVRALPPDRADGAKRLFEQMKEDATYWLGILTLGEGEFATAADYLGRMTLEAAPDSRWADAARVNLARALVALGRTGEASRLLREDASPQRFGSRLLADELEKSPRP
;
A
#
# COMPACT_ATOMS: atom_id res chain seq x y z
N MET A 1 49.10 26.81 -6.45
CA MET A 1 48.58 28.17 -6.35
C MET A 1 47.69 28.25 -5.13
N GLN A 2 48.26 28.78 -4.04
CA GLN A 2 47.60 29.02 -2.78
C GLN A 2 46.67 30.22 -2.90
N TRP A 3 45.48 30.13 -2.32
CA TRP A 3 44.66 31.29 -2.07
C TRP A 3 44.28 31.34 -0.58
N THR A 4 44.79 32.36 0.08
CA THR A 4 44.58 32.69 1.47
C THR A 4 43.30 33.53 1.62
N GLY A 5 42.51 33.25 2.67
CA GLY A 5 41.34 34.03 3.05
C GLY A 5 41.64 35.40 3.64
N PRO A 6 40.60 36.14 4.01
CA PRO A 6 40.72 36.97 5.23
C PRO A 6 39.65 36.69 6.30
N HIS A 7 40.08 37.05 7.48
CA HIS A 7 39.55 36.93 8.82
C HIS A 7 38.31 37.79 9.13
N ASP A 8 37.58 37.31 10.12
CA ASP A 8 36.94 37.98 11.27
C ASP A 8 36.05 39.21 11.06
N ALA A 9 34.81 39.07 11.51
CA ALA A 9 34.17 40.03 12.40
C ALA A 9 32.88 39.47 13.04
N GLY A 10 32.89 39.40 14.37
CA GLY A 10 31.80 39.86 15.23
C GLY A 10 30.67 38.89 15.56
N ASP A 11 30.87 38.08 16.59
CA ASP A 11 29.81 37.50 17.44
C ASP A 11 29.01 38.60 18.14
N GLU A 12 27.71 38.72 17.87
CA GLU A 12 26.75 39.31 18.81
C GLU A 12 25.54 38.37 18.92
N PRO A 13 25.15 37.94 20.13
CA PRO A 13 24.00 37.07 20.31
C PRO A 13 22.70 37.87 20.26
N VAL A 14 21.87 37.63 19.23
CA VAL A 14 20.51 38.15 19.17
C VAL A 14 19.65 37.46 20.24
N ARG A 15 19.34 38.23 21.29
CA ARG A 15 18.34 37.84 22.32
C ARG A 15 16.94 37.83 21.68
N ILE A 16 16.41 36.67 21.42
CA ILE A 16 15.00 36.48 21.07
C ILE A 16 14.18 36.54 22.36
N SER A 17 13.46 37.62 22.53
CA SER A 17 12.46 37.84 23.57
C SER A 17 11.32 36.83 23.41
N GLN A 18 11.19 35.90 24.36
CA GLN A 18 10.02 35.01 24.48
C GLN A 18 8.82 35.86 24.95
N ARG A 19 7.94 36.27 24.04
CA ARG A 19 6.60 36.73 24.40
C ARG A 19 5.73 35.49 24.66
N ALA A 20 5.37 35.34 25.93
CA ALA A 20 4.41 34.32 26.39
C ALA A 20 3.05 34.56 25.72
N VAL A 21 2.56 33.54 25.00
CA VAL A 21 1.20 33.48 24.50
C VAL A 21 0.30 33.01 25.64
N PRO A 22 -0.79 33.71 25.96
CA PRO A 22 -1.67 33.31 27.06
C PRO A 22 -2.42 32.02 26.69
N ARG A 23 -2.26 31.00 27.52
CA ARG A 23 -3.05 29.77 27.48
C ARG A 23 -4.50 30.13 27.80
N ARG A 24 -5.41 30.00 26.83
CA ARG A 24 -6.85 29.96 27.09
C ARG A 24 -7.18 28.66 27.85
N ALA A 25 -7.61 28.84 29.08
CA ALA A 25 -8.14 27.76 29.92
C ALA A 25 -9.47 27.24 29.35
N VAL A 26 -9.56 25.93 29.22
CA VAL A 26 -10.80 25.21 28.94
C VAL A 26 -11.54 25.10 30.27
N PRO A 27 -12.83 25.50 30.38
CA PRO A 27 -13.56 25.37 31.63
C PRO A 27 -13.86 23.90 31.94
N PRO A 28 -13.77 23.47 33.22
CA PRO A 28 -14.19 22.13 33.62
C PRO A 28 -15.71 22.03 33.62
N LEU A 29 -16.24 20.93 33.08
CA LEU A 29 -17.64 20.54 33.23
C LEU A 29 -17.95 20.37 34.73
N ALA A 30 -18.83 21.23 35.23
CA ALA A 30 -19.34 21.17 36.58
C ALA A 30 -20.28 19.98 36.74
N ALA A 31 -19.92 19.05 37.64
CA ALA A 31 -20.81 18.03 38.12
C ALA A 31 -21.91 18.68 38.97
N ALA A 32 -23.16 18.55 38.55
CA ALA A 32 -24.31 18.97 39.30
C ALA A 32 -24.56 17.97 40.45
N CYS A 33 -24.16 18.35 41.68
CA CYS A 33 -24.62 17.68 42.92
C CYS A 33 -26.05 18.10 43.21
N ALA A 34 -27.00 17.20 43.10
CA ALA A 34 -28.35 17.38 43.60
C ALA A 34 -28.36 17.22 45.13
N LEU A 35 -28.63 18.32 45.84
CA LEU A 35 -28.93 18.34 47.27
C LEU A 35 -30.33 17.72 47.50
N VAL A 36 -30.40 16.57 48.16
CA VAL A 36 -31.65 15.98 48.66
C VAL A 36 -31.93 16.55 50.04
N ALA A 37 -32.98 17.35 50.15
CA ALA A 37 -33.51 17.81 51.42
C ALA A 37 -34.20 16.65 52.17
N ILE A 38 -33.75 16.36 53.37
CA ILE A 38 -34.38 15.40 54.26
C ILE A 38 -35.55 16.08 54.91
N ALA A 39 -36.79 15.74 54.54
CA ALA A 39 -38.01 16.06 55.26
C ALA A 39 -38.38 14.84 56.09
N THR A 40 -38.32 14.99 57.45
CA THR A 40 -38.84 14.03 58.40
C THR A 40 -40.37 14.08 58.43
N GLY A 41 -40.97 13.06 57.80
CA GLY A 41 -42.42 12.84 57.88
C GLY A 41 -42.72 11.42 58.41
N CYS A 42 -43.38 11.29 59.55
CA CYS A 42 -43.95 10.04 60.05
C CYS A 42 -45.00 9.54 59.06
N GLY A 43 -44.78 8.38 58.44
CA GLY A 43 -45.73 7.79 57.50
C GLY A 43 -45.51 6.29 57.33
N THR A 44 -46.56 5.55 57.37
CA THR A 44 -46.80 4.14 57.05
C THR A 44 -45.71 3.36 56.35
N PRO A 45 -45.44 2.09 56.70
CA PRO A 45 -44.44 1.27 56.02
C PRO A 45 -44.75 1.14 54.52
N PRO A 46 -43.73 1.23 53.67
CA PRO A 46 -43.95 1.11 52.23
C PRO A 46 -44.48 -0.29 51.89
N PRO A 47 -45.34 -0.40 50.86
CA PRO A 47 -45.77 -1.70 50.35
C PRO A 47 -44.52 -2.49 49.88
N PRO A 48 -44.56 -3.85 49.90
CA PRO A 48 -43.46 -4.68 49.42
C PRO A 48 -43.13 -4.34 47.97
N PRO A 49 -41.84 -4.33 47.62
CA PRO A 49 -41.45 -4.03 46.24
C PRO A 49 -42.12 -5.02 45.29
N PRO A 50 -42.58 -4.55 44.11
CA PRO A 50 -43.09 -5.46 43.10
C PRO A 50 -42.04 -6.53 42.79
N PRO A 51 -42.46 -7.77 42.46
CA PRO A 51 -41.53 -8.83 42.11
C PRO A 51 -40.64 -8.31 40.98
N ALA A 52 -39.33 -8.51 41.13
CA ALA A 52 -38.35 -8.13 40.10
C ALA A 52 -38.85 -8.69 38.76
N PRO A 53 -38.88 -7.88 37.68
CA PRO A 53 -39.25 -8.40 36.39
C PRO A 53 -38.34 -9.60 36.10
N SER A 54 -38.97 -10.74 35.83
CA SER A 54 -38.28 -11.94 35.41
C SER A 54 -37.31 -11.51 34.33
N ALA A 55 -36.01 -11.85 34.47
CA ALA A 55 -35.03 -11.53 33.49
C ALA A 55 -35.54 -12.11 32.14
N GLU A 56 -36.14 -11.25 31.35
CA GLU A 56 -36.45 -11.58 29.97
C GLU A 56 -35.09 -11.97 29.38
N VAL A 57 -34.93 -13.25 29.11
CA VAL A 57 -33.85 -13.75 28.28
C VAL A 57 -34.05 -13.00 26.97
N ARG A 58 -33.27 -11.94 26.78
CA ARG A 58 -33.20 -11.27 25.50
C ARG A 58 -32.66 -12.32 24.53
N VAL A 59 -33.57 -13.05 23.90
CA VAL A 59 -33.27 -13.88 22.75
C VAL A 59 -32.84 -12.88 21.67
N THR A 60 -31.55 -12.76 21.49
CA THR A 60 -30.99 -12.01 20.34
C THR A 60 -31.64 -12.66 19.14
N PRO A 61 -32.40 -11.93 18.32
CA PRO A 61 -33.06 -12.54 17.16
C PRO A 61 -31.96 -13.16 16.29
N VAL A 62 -32.08 -14.46 16.05
CA VAL A 62 -31.18 -15.17 15.11
C VAL A 62 -31.43 -14.54 13.75
N VAL A 63 -30.46 -13.74 13.27
CA VAL A 63 -30.51 -13.14 11.94
C VAL A 63 -30.48 -14.28 10.94
N SER A 64 -31.47 -14.31 10.02
CA SER A 64 -31.52 -15.36 8.98
C SER A 64 -30.25 -15.33 8.12
N GLU A 65 -29.88 -16.48 7.54
CA GLU A 65 -28.73 -16.58 6.63
C GLU A 65 -28.83 -15.57 5.48
N GLU A 66 -30.01 -15.40 4.90
CA GLU A 66 -30.26 -14.45 3.83
C GLU A 66 -29.99 -13.00 4.24
N VAL A 67 -30.42 -12.58 5.44
CA VAL A 67 -30.15 -11.24 5.96
C VAL A 67 -28.66 -11.06 6.23
N ARG A 68 -27.98 -12.09 6.70
CA ARG A 68 -26.51 -12.05 6.90
C ARG A 68 -25.77 -11.87 5.60
N GLU A 69 -26.14 -12.65 4.56
CA GLU A 69 -25.57 -12.49 3.22
C GLU A 69 -25.78 -11.05 2.71
N GLN A 70 -26.99 -10.49 2.84
CA GLN A 70 -27.28 -9.11 2.45
C GLN A 70 -26.45 -8.08 3.21
N LEU A 71 -26.17 -8.30 4.51
CA LEU A 71 -25.32 -7.40 5.30
C LEU A 71 -23.87 -7.41 4.78
N LEU A 72 -23.31 -8.58 4.53
CA LEU A 72 -21.96 -8.71 4.00
C LEU A 72 -21.86 -8.14 2.58
N ASP A 73 -22.81 -8.46 1.73
CA ASP A 73 -22.93 -7.91 0.37
C ASP A 73 -23.00 -6.40 0.37
N GLY A 74 -23.82 -5.84 1.24
CA GLY A 74 -23.94 -4.40 1.39
C GLY A 74 -22.65 -3.74 1.91
N ALA A 75 -21.89 -4.42 2.78
CA ALA A 75 -20.60 -3.91 3.24
C ALA A 75 -19.56 -3.89 2.10
N VAL A 76 -19.43 -4.98 1.34
CA VAL A 76 -18.49 -5.07 0.21
C VAL A 76 -18.89 -4.13 -0.93
N SER A 77 -20.19 -3.97 -1.20
CA SER A 77 -20.68 -3.03 -2.21
C SER A 77 -20.26 -1.59 -1.90
N VAL A 78 -20.38 -1.16 -0.64
CA VAL A 78 -19.92 0.18 -0.22
C VAL A 78 -18.41 0.33 -0.43
N LEU A 79 -17.61 -0.68 -0.06
CA LEU A 79 -16.15 -0.67 -0.27
C LEU A 79 -15.77 -0.61 -1.75
N SER A 80 -16.58 -1.20 -2.63
CA SER A 80 -16.34 -1.21 -4.08
C SER A 80 -16.66 0.12 -4.77
N CYS A 81 -17.47 0.99 -4.14
CA CYS A 81 -17.95 2.25 -4.71
C CYS A 81 -17.62 3.45 -3.81
N LEU A 82 -16.44 3.45 -3.15
CA LEU A 82 -16.05 4.54 -2.24
C LEU A 82 -15.92 5.91 -2.91
N ASP A 83 -15.74 5.95 -4.22
CA ASP A 83 -15.78 7.18 -5.02
C ASP A 83 -17.15 7.88 -5.05
N ASP A 84 -18.21 7.16 -4.73
CA ASP A 84 -19.59 7.70 -4.68
C ASP A 84 -20.01 8.17 -3.28
N TYR A 85 -19.22 7.88 -2.25
CA TYR A 85 -19.55 8.14 -0.85
C TYR A 85 -18.59 9.13 -0.19
N ASP A 86 -19.11 9.77 0.87
CA ASP A 86 -18.23 10.33 1.90
C ASP A 86 -17.57 9.19 2.68
N GLU A 87 -16.25 9.22 2.80
CA GLU A 87 -15.47 8.07 3.31
C GLU A 87 -15.80 7.74 4.77
N ASP A 88 -15.98 8.74 5.63
CA ASP A 88 -16.33 8.52 7.03
C ASP A 88 -17.72 7.87 7.16
N SER A 89 -18.69 8.34 6.37
CA SER A 89 -20.04 7.76 6.31
C SER A 89 -20.03 6.35 5.74
N ALA A 90 -19.21 6.09 4.73
CA ALA A 90 -19.03 4.77 4.14
C ALA A 90 -18.42 3.80 5.16
N PHE A 91 -17.37 4.21 5.86
CA PHE A 91 -16.71 3.39 6.88
C PHE A 91 -17.65 3.05 8.04
N ALA A 92 -18.45 4.02 8.52
CA ALA A 92 -19.46 3.76 9.54
C ALA A 92 -20.49 2.71 9.08
N GLN A 93 -20.97 2.82 7.83
CA GLN A 93 -21.92 1.85 7.27
C GLN A 93 -21.31 0.44 7.12
N VAL A 94 -20.05 0.35 6.67
CA VAL A 94 -19.35 -0.94 6.56
C VAL A 94 -19.19 -1.57 7.93
N PHE A 95 -18.71 -0.80 8.90
CA PHE A 95 -18.53 -1.25 10.28
C PHE A 95 -19.82 -1.78 10.91
N ASP A 96 -20.92 -1.01 10.80
CA ASP A 96 -22.22 -1.41 11.35
C ASP A 96 -22.72 -2.72 10.74
N ARG A 97 -22.63 -2.86 9.40
CA ARG A 97 -23.06 -4.08 8.72
C ARG A 97 -22.21 -5.28 9.08
N LEU A 98 -20.89 -5.14 9.19
CA LEU A 98 -19.98 -6.22 9.56
C LEU A 98 -20.22 -6.71 10.99
N ASN A 99 -20.46 -5.80 11.95
CA ASN A 99 -20.77 -6.21 13.31
C ASN A 99 -22.16 -6.86 13.43
N GLN A 100 -23.18 -6.35 12.72
CA GLN A 100 -24.49 -7.01 12.66
C GLN A 100 -24.37 -8.41 12.04
N TRP A 101 -23.59 -8.55 10.96
CA TRP A 101 -23.29 -9.83 10.34
C TRP A 101 -22.60 -10.80 11.30
N SER A 102 -21.59 -10.33 12.04
CA SER A 102 -20.84 -11.13 13.01
C SER A 102 -21.69 -11.55 14.22
N HIS A 103 -22.52 -10.66 14.76
CA HIS A 103 -23.39 -10.95 15.90
C HIS A 103 -24.58 -11.85 15.57
N GLY A 104 -24.96 -11.97 14.31
CA GLY A 104 -26.07 -12.81 13.85
C GLY A 104 -25.89 -14.33 14.05
N GLY A 105 -24.81 -14.75 14.64
CA GLY A 105 -24.64 -16.06 15.30
C GLY A 105 -24.54 -17.28 14.41
N GLY A 106 -24.29 -17.15 13.13
CA GLY A 106 -24.29 -18.25 12.18
C GLY A 106 -22.92 -18.67 11.60
N GLY A 107 -21.85 -18.05 11.99
CA GLY A 107 -20.52 -18.59 11.68
C GLY A 107 -20.38 -19.91 12.41
N GLY A 108 -20.53 -21.06 11.72
CA GLY A 108 -20.10 -22.33 12.28
C GLY A 108 -18.77 -22.07 12.95
N ARG A 109 -18.54 -22.60 14.16
CA ARG A 109 -17.28 -22.37 14.88
C ARG A 109 -16.15 -22.73 13.91
N SER A 110 -15.60 -21.72 13.23
CA SER A 110 -14.49 -21.96 12.33
C SER A 110 -13.38 -22.58 13.17
N GLU A 111 -12.76 -23.64 12.67
CA GLU A 111 -11.60 -24.24 13.34
C GLU A 111 -10.39 -23.30 13.23
N TRP A 112 -10.64 -21.99 13.39
CA TRP A 112 -9.57 -21.01 13.36
C TRP A 112 -8.62 -21.23 14.55
N ARG A 113 -7.35 -21.18 14.25
CA ARG A 113 -6.25 -21.19 15.23
C ARG A 113 -5.22 -20.18 14.80
N ILE A 114 -4.51 -19.63 15.78
CA ILE A 114 -3.36 -18.78 15.50
C ILE A 114 -2.33 -19.59 14.71
N ASP A 115 -1.86 -19.03 13.59
CA ASP A 115 -0.82 -19.67 12.78
C ASP A 115 0.46 -19.85 13.62
N PRO A 116 1.07 -21.05 13.68
CA PRO A 116 2.27 -21.32 14.46
C PRO A 116 3.46 -20.40 14.14
N LEU A 117 3.54 -19.85 12.92
CA LEU A 117 4.59 -18.91 12.55
C LEU A 117 4.48 -17.57 13.29
N PHE A 118 3.30 -17.21 13.79
CA PHE A 118 3.13 -16.00 14.61
C PHE A 118 3.99 -16.05 15.88
N ALA A 119 4.10 -17.21 16.52
CA ALA A 119 4.92 -17.38 17.70
C ALA A 119 6.43 -17.20 17.43
N ARG A 120 6.87 -17.30 16.18
CA ARG A 120 8.27 -17.12 15.74
C ARG A 120 8.65 -15.66 15.51
N LEU A 121 7.68 -14.75 15.42
CA LEU A 121 7.99 -13.32 15.37
C LEU A 121 8.72 -12.85 16.64
N PRO A 122 9.61 -11.86 16.52
CA PRO A 122 10.23 -11.22 17.68
C PRO A 122 9.20 -10.74 18.71
N ALA A 123 9.49 -10.92 19.99
CA ALA A 123 8.59 -10.55 21.09
C ALA A 123 8.13 -9.08 21.00
N ARG A 124 9.02 -8.17 20.58
CA ARG A 124 8.69 -6.74 20.36
C ARG A 124 7.55 -6.51 19.36
N LEU A 125 7.46 -7.34 18.31
CA LEU A 125 6.41 -7.23 17.30
C LEU A 125 5.13 -7.91 17.75
N ARG A 126 5.23 -9.08 18.42
CA ARG A 126 4.06 -9.78 18.99
C ARG A 126 3.36 -8.96 20.08
N ALA A 127 4.12 -8.25 20.91
CA ALA A 127 3.56 -7.40 21.96
C ALA A 127 2.59 -6.32 21.43
N GLY A 128 2.76 -5.89 20.18
CA GLY A 128 1.85 -4.96 19.51
C GLY A 128 0.59 -5.61 18.94
N VAL A 129 0.45 -6.95 18.98
CA VAL A 129 -0.66 -7.71 18.39
C VAL A 129 -1.11 -8.78 19.39
N PRO A 130 -1.97 -8.43 20.37
CA PRO A 130 -2.50 -9.40 21.34
C PRO A 130 -3.21 -10.57 20.65
N GLU A 131 -2.99 -11.80 21.13
CA GLU A 131 -3.61 -13.00 20.56
C GLU A 131 -5.15 -12.93 20.63
N GLU A 132 -5.69 -12.32 21.66
CA GLU A 132 -7.13 -12.08 21.84
C GLU A 132 -7.69 -11.21 20.70
N SER A 133 -6.89 -10.27 20.18
CA SER A 133 -7.30 -9.43 19.05
C SER A 133 -7.36 -10.21 17.74
N LEU A 134 -6.50 -11.20 17.56
CA LEU A 134 -6.54 -12.12 16.42
C LEU A 134 -7.74 -13.07 16.51
N ALA A 135 -8.07 -13.53 17.71
CA ALA A 135 -9.18 -14.45 17.98
C ALA A 135 -10.55 -13.76 17.95
N SER A 136 -10.58 -12.43 18.05
CA SER A 136 -11.83 -11.66 18.11
C SER A 136 -12.65 -11.79 16.81
N SER A 137 -13.98 -11.92 16.98
CA SER A 137 -14.97 -11.80 15.91
C SER A 137 -15.56 -10.38 15.80
N VAL A 138 -15.19 -9.47 16.71
CA VAL A 138 -15.63 -8.07 16.70
C VAL A 138 -14.70 -7.25 15.84
N PHE A 139 -15.27 -6.46 14.95
CA PHE A 139 -14.54 -5.59 14.03
C PHE A 139 -14.19 -4.25 14.71
N ASP A 140 -13.02 -3.72 14.36
CA ASP A 140 -12.62 -2.34 14.66
C ASP A 140 -13.14 -1.39 13.59
N ALA A 141 -13.71 -0.26 14.00
CA ALA A 141 -14.36 0.71 13.11
C ALA A 141 -13.38 1.37 12.13
N THR A 142 -12.11 1.44 12.47
CA THR A 142 -11.10 2.12 11.66
C THR A 142 -10.14 1.12 11.03
N ALA A 143 -9.45 0.34 11.85
CA ALA A 143 -8.35 -0.51 11.39
C ALA A 143 -8.82 -1.67 10.48
N ASP A 144 -9.92 -2.34 10.85
CA ASP A 144 -10.45 -3.45 10.05
C ASP A 144 -11.12 -2.96 8.76
N VAL A 145 -11.91 -1.87 8.84
CA VAL A 145 -12.55 -1.30 7.64
C VAL A 145 -11.51 -0.76 6.66
N GLN A 146 -10.46 -0.09 7.17
CA GLN A 146 -9.35 0.37 6.34
C GLN A 146 -8.62 -0.82 5.69
N SER A 147 -8.36 -1.89 6.43
CA SER A 147 -7.75 -3.09 5.88
C SER A 147 -8.62 -3.72 4.79
N LEU A 148 -9.93 -3.86 5.01
CA LEU A 148 -10.86 -4.40 4.02
C LEU A 148 -10.93 -3.55 2.76
N ARG A 149 -10.90 -2.22 2.89
CA ARG A 149 -10.79 -1.30 1.77
C ARG A 149 -9.52 -1.57 0.96
N ASP A 150 -8.38 -1.66 1.63
CA ASP A 150 -7.09 -1.89 0.99
C ASP A 150 -7.07 -3.25 0.27
N GLN A 151 -7.65 -4.30 0.90
CA GLN A 151 -7.77 -5.61 0.28
C GLN A 151 -8.74 -5.62 -0.92
N ARG A 152 -9.82 -4.80 -0.89
CA ARG A 152 -10.70 -4.64 -2.06
C ARG A 152 -9.93 -4.05 -3.24
N TRP A 153 -9.19 -2.97 -3.02
CA TRP A 153 -8.38 -2.36 -4.08
C TRP A 153 -7.32 -3.31 -4.64
N LEU A 154 -6.65 -4.07 -3.76
CA LEU A 154 -5.66 -5.07 -4.20
C LEU A 154 -6.31 -6.20 -5.02
N ALA A 155 -7.52 -6.63 -4.66
CA ALA A 155 -8.26 -7.62 -5.43
C ALA A 155 -8.66 -7.08 -6.82
N ASP A 156 -9.13 -5.84 -6.89
CA ASP A 156 -9.47 -5.16 -8.14
C ASP A 156 -8.24 -5.02 -9.05
N ILE A 157 -7.11 -4.57 -8.50
CA ILE A 157 -5.85 -4.46 -9.22
C ILE A 157 -5.38 -5.84 -9.71
N ALA A 158 -5.44 -6.87 -8.87
CA ALA A 158 -5.01 -8.21 -9.27
C ALA A 158 -5.87 -8.75 -10.42
N ALA A 159 -7.19 -8.53 -10.38
CA ALA A 159 -8.11 -8.92 -11.44
C ALA A 159 -7.84 -8.15 -12.75
N SER A 160 -7.63 -6.84 -12.67
CA SER A 160 -7.35 -5.98 -13.83
C SER A 160 -5.95 -6.24 -14.41
N ALA A 161 -4.92 -6.28 -13.56
CA ALA A 161 -3.52 -6.34 -13.98
C ALA A 161 -3.09 -7.72 -14.53
N ARG A 162 -3.77 -8.81 -14.14
CA ARG A 162 -3.48 -10.14 -14.72
C ARG A 162 -3.71 -10.19 -16.24
N GLY A 163 -4.61 -9.35 -16.75
CA GLY A 163 -5.02 -9.37 -18.16
C GLY A 163 -5.59 -10.74 -18.57
N GLU A 164 -5.26 -11.18 -19.78
CA GLU A 164 -5.67 -12.46 -20.37
C GLU A 164 -4.78 -13.66 -19.95
N ALA A 165 -3.80 -13.44 -19.05
CA ALA A 165 -2.87 -14.49 -18.65
C ALA A 165 -3.60 -15.61 -17.89
N LEU A 166 -3.29 -16.87 -18.27
CA LEU A 166 -3.87 -18.08 -17.66
C LEU A 166 -2.82 -18.84 -16.84
N GLU A 167 -1.56 -18.85 -17.28
CA GLU A 167 -0.47 -19.54 -16.60
C GLU A 167 0.02 -18.72 -15.40
N ASP A 168 0.27 -19.38 -14.29
CA ASP A 168 0.65 -18.76 -13.01
C ASP A 168 1.85 -17.80 -13.14
N LEU A 169 2.87 -18.20 -13.91
CA LEU A 169 4.05 -17.38 -14.12
C LEU A 169 3.74 -16.10 -14.92
N ASP A 170 2.92 -16.20 -15.96
CA ASP A 170 2.52 -15.07 -16.78
C ASP A 170 1.65 -14.09 -15.99
N VAL A 171 0.74 -14.62 -15.15
CA VAL A 171 -0.03 -13.80 -14.20
C VAL A 171 0.93 -13.05 -13.27
N ALA A 172 1.88 -13.74 -12.65
CA ALA A 172 2.84 -13.12 -11.74
C ALA A 172 3.71 -12.05 -12.44
N VAL A 173 4.16 -12.31 -13.68
CA VAL A 173 4.91 -11.33 -14.47
C VAL A 173 4.07 -10.09 -14.76
N ASN A 174 2.79 -10.24 -15.08
CA ASN A 174 1.89 -9.11 -15.32
C ASN A 174 1.63 -8.30 -14.04
N LEU A 175 1.41 -8.96 -12.90
CA LEU A 175 1.25 -8.31 -11.60
C LEU A 175 2.54 -7.57 -11.18
N PHE A 176 3.69 -8.16 -11.42
CA PHE A 176 4.97 -7.52 -11.13
C PHE A 176 5.21 -6.30 -12.06
N ARG A 177 4.92 -6.42 -13.34
CA ARG A 177 4.97 -5.30 -14.31
C ARG A 177 4.06 -4.15 -13.87
N TRP A 178 2.83 -4.47 -13.44
CA TRP A 178 1.93 -3.46 -12.89
C TRP A 178 2.56 -2.78 -11.67
N THR A 179 3.08 -3.56 -10.72
CA THR A 179 3.71 -3.04 -9.50
C THR A 179 4.84 -2.06 -9.80
N VAL A 180 5.75 -2.43 -10.70
CA VAL A 180 6.91 -1.60 -11.03
C VAL A 180 6.54 -0.36 -11.87
N ARG A 181 5.54 -0.47 -12.74
CA ARG A 181 5.03 0.64 -13.54
C ARG A 181 4.28 1.66 -12.69
N SER A 182 3.41 1.17 -11.82
CA SER A 182 2.45 2.01 -11.07
C SER A 182 2.98 2.51 -9.73
N LEU A 183 4.06 1.94 -9.20
CA LEU A 183 4.68 2.35 -7.95
C LEU A 183 6.11 2.83 -8.22
N ALA A 184 6.31 4.15 -8.28
CA ALA A 184 7.63 4.75 -8.44
C ALA A 184 8.56 4.35 -7.30
N LEU A 185 9.78 3.88 -7.61
CA LEU A 185 10.73 3.50 -6.57
C LEU A 185 11.27 4.72 -5.84
N VAL A 186 11.21 4.68 -4.53
CA VAL A 186 11.83 5.65 -3.63
C VAL A 186 12.80 4.93 -2.69
N SER A 187 13.72 5.68 -2.09
CA SER A 187 14.64 5.11 -1.10
C SER A 187 13.87 4.52 0.08
N ASP A 188 14.38 3.41 0.63
CA ASP A 188 13.84 2.84 1.85
C ASP A 188 13.92 3.87 3.00
N PRO A 189 12.90 3.91 3.88
CA PRO A 189 12.99 4.73 5.07
C PRO A 189 14.16 4.22 5.94
N PRO A 190 14.91 5.12 6.59
CA PRO A 190 15.95 4.69 7.51
C PRO A 190 15.32 3.92 8.67
N LEU A 191 15.95 2.79 9.06
CA LEU A 191 15.50 1.95 10.19
C LEU A 191 15.53 2.71 11.52
N VAL A 192 16.39 3.74 11.61
CA VAL A 192 16.45 4.66 12.75
C VAL A 192 16.10 6.05 12.26
N PRO A 193 15.19 6.79 12.93
CA PRO A 193 14.87 8.15 12.57
C PRO A 193 16.14 9.01 12.54
N VAL A 194 16.47 9.59 11.38
CA VAL A 194 17.57 10.55 11.23
C VAL A 194 16.98 11.94 11.38
N GLU A 195 17.57 12.75 12.26
CA GLU A 195 17.15 14.13 12.47
C GLU A 195 17.21 14.91 11.15
N GLY A 196 16.12 15.61 10.82
CA GLY A 196 16.02 16.37 9.56
C GLY A 196 15.59 15.54 8.33
N ASN A 197 15.44 14.22 8.43
CA ASN A 197 14.90 13.41 7.34
C ASN A 197 13.37 13.30 7.45
N PRO A 198 12.58 13.93 6.55
CA PRO A 198 11.12 13.82 6.54
C PRO A 198 10.62 12.45 6.09
N GLY A 199 11.51 11.48 5.89
CA GLY A 199 11.32 10.25 5.11
C GLY A 199 10.68 9.08 5.84
N THR A 200 9.90 9.29 6.88
CA THR A 200 9.15 8.20 7.52
C THR A 200 8.02 7.73 6.60
N ARG A 201 8.22 6.62 5.90
CA ARG A 201 7.25 6.04 4.96
C ARG A 201 6.64 4.75 5.54
N TRP A 202 6.20 4.79 6.78
CA TRP A 202 5.47 3.68 7.43
C TRP A 202 4.02 3.66 6.93
N PHE A 203 3.84 3.47 5.62
CA PHE A 203 2.56 3.52 4.92
C PHE A 203 1.95 2.14 4.81
N LEU A 204 0.62 2.09 4.97
CA LEU A 204 -0.19 0.90 4.76
C LEU A 204 -0.43 0.67 3.25
N PRO A 205 -0.85 -0.53 2.85
CA PRO A 205 -1.02 -0.86 1.43
C PRO A 205 -1.85 0.14 0.63
N GLY A 206 -3.02 0.55 1.12
CA GLY A 206 -3.84 1.54 0.42
C GLY A 206 -3.19 2.91 0.30
N GLU A 207 -2.41 3.33 1.30
CA GLU A 207 -1.66 4.59 1.26
C GLU A 207 -0.51 4.52 0.22
N ILE A 208 0.15 3.36 0.11
CA ILE A 208 1.17 3.10 -0.92
C ILE A 208 0.53 3.15 -2.31
N LEU A 209 -0.62 2.50 -2.50
CA LEU A 209 -1.35 2.46 -3.77
C LEU A 209 -1.81 3.86 -4.20
N LEU A 210 -2.35 4.65 -3.28
CA LEU A 210 -2.79 6.03 -3.57
C LEU A 210 -1.60 6.95 -3.84
N SER A 211 -0.50 6.81 -3.09
CA SER A 211 0.68 7.64 -3.31
C SER A 211 1.38 7.34 -4.64
N GLY A 212 1.27 6.10 -5.13
CA GLY A 212 1.98 5.61 -6.30
C GLY A 212 3.50 5.59 -6.16
N ARG A 213 4.00 5.61 -4.92
CA ARG A 213 5.43 5.64 -4.61
C ARG A 213 5.74 4.63 -3.50
N ALA A 214 6.75 3.81 -3.70
CA ALA A 214 7.08 2.70 -2.82
C ALA A 214 8.59 2.47 -2.72
N SER A 215 9.06 2.06 -1.55
CA SER A 215 10.39 1.46 -1.42
C SER A 215 10.43 0.06 -2.02
N ALA A 216 11.61 -0.54 -2.15
CA ALA A 216 11.75 -1.90 -2.64
C ALA A 216 10.97 -2.91 -1.77
N ALA A 217 11.03 -2.77 -0.45
CA ALA A 217 10.28 -3.60 0.48
C ALA A 217 8.75 -3.40 0.34
N GLN A 218 8.30 -2.16 0.16
CA GLN A 218 6.88 -1.86 -0.09
C GLN A 218 6.40 -2.41 -1.44
N ARG A 219 7.20 -2.29 -2.52
CA ARG A 219 6.90 -2.94 -3.81
C ARG A 219 6.76 -4.46 -3.65
N ALA A 220 7.69 -5.09 -2.94
CA ALA A 220 7.62 -6.52 -2.64
C ALA A 220 6.34 -6.88 -1.86
N TRP A 221 5.99 -6.08 -0.85
CA TRP A 221 4.77 -6.30 -0.07
C TRP A 221 3.50 -6.21 -0.91
N ILE A 222 3.37 -5.15 -1.74
CA ILE A 222 2.23 -5.02 -2.65
C ILE A 222 2.20 -6.19 -3.64
N PHE A 223 3.32 -6.55 -4.27
CA PHE A 223 3.38 -7.66 -5.22
C PHE A 223 2.94 -8.99 -4.58
N LEU A 224 3.41 -9.31 -3.36
CA LEU A 224 3.01 -10.52 -2.64
C LEU A 224 1.51 -10.54 -2.31
N GLN A 225 0.92 -9.38 -1.99
CA GLN A 225 -0.52 -9.29 -1.79
C GLN A 225 -1.31 -9.46 -3.09
N LEU A 226 -0.81 -8.91 -4.22
CA LEU A 226 -1.43 -9.11 -5.53
C LEU A 226 -1.40 -10.58 -5.94
N LEU A 227 -0.28 -11.29 -5.72
CA LEU A 227 -0.20 -12.74 -5.94
C LEU A 227 -1.26 -13.48 -5.13
N ARG A 228 -1.41 -13.17 -3.84
CA ARG A 228 -2.43 -13.78 -2.98
C ARG A 228 -3.85 -13.55 -3.54
N HIS A 229 -4.18 -12.33 -3.97
CA HIS A 229 -5.50 -12.05 -4.55
C HIS A 229 -5.73 -12.75 -5.89
N ALA A 230 -4.67 -13.01 -6.65
CA ALA A 230 -4.72 -13.85 -7.84
C ALA A 230 -4.82 -15.35 -7.54
N GLY A 231 -4.79 -15.74 -6.26
CA GLY A 231 -4.83 -17.14 -5.81
C GLY A 231 -3.49 -17.86 -5.92
N LEU A 232 -2.39 -17.12 -6.03
CA LEU A 232 -1.03 -17.62 -6.17
C LEU A 232 -0.24 -17.51 -4.86
N ASP A 233 0.63 -18.47 -4.62
CA ASP A 233 1.52 -18.43 -3.46
C ASP A 233 2.71 -17.52 -3.73
N GLY A 234 2.87 -16.51 -2.89
CA GLY A 234 4.01 -15.61 -2.90
C GLY A 234 4.77 -15.67 -1.59
N VAL A 235 6.09 -15.68 -1.64
CA VAL A 235 6.97 -15.68 -0.48
C VAL A 235 8.05 -14.62 -0.61
N MET A 236 8.52 -14.09 0.51
CA MET A 236 9.75 -13.32 0.60
C MET A 236 10.90 -14.28 0.89
N LEU A 237 11.88 -14.32 0.04
CA LEU A 237 13.12 -15.06 0.28
C LEU A 237 14.07 -14.24 1.15
N ALA A 238 14.81 -14.91 2.01
CA ALA A 238 15.77 -14.26 2.88
C ALA A 238 17.10 -15.02 2.89
N THR A 239 18.20 -14.26 2.90
CA THR A 239 19.57 -14.76 3.05
C THR A 239 20.03 -14.68 4.50
N GLY A 240 21.12 -15.35 4.84
CA GLY A 240 21.69 -15.37 6.18
C GLY A 240 21.03 -16.40 7.11
N ASP A 241 21.61 -16.54 8.30
CA ASP A 241 21.18 -17.52 9.30
C ASP A 241 20.25 -16.87 10.34
N PRO A 242 18.97 -17.32 10.44
CA PRO A 242 18.05 -16.81 11.46
C PRO A 242 18.52 -17.13 12.89
N ALA A 243 19.23 -18.25 13.11
CA ALA A 243 19.74 -18.61 14.44
C ALA A 243 20.88 -17.68 14.89
N ALA A 244 21.68 -17.19 13.95
CA ALA A 244 22.72 -16.21 14.19
C ALA A 244 22.22 -14.75 14.20
N GLY A 245 20.92 -14.51 13.92
CA GLY A 245 20.34 -13.17 13.82
C GLY A 245 20.85 -12.37 12.60
N THR A 246 21.38 -13.05 11.58
CA THR A 246 21.91 -12.42 10.36
C THR A 246 20.93 -12.48 9.20
N GLN A 247 19.73 -13.04 9.41
CA GLN A 247 18.70 -13.17 8.38
C GLN A 247 18.29 -11.80 7.84
N ARG A 248 18.24 -11.68 6.51
CA ARG A 248 17.83 -10.47 5.81
C ARG A 248 16.88 -10.83 4.67
N ALA A 249 15.73 -10.19 4.62
CA ALA A 249 14.83 -10.28 3.46
C ALA A 249 15.60 -9.86 2.19
N TRP A 250 15.44 -10.65 1.14
CA TRP A 250 16.10 -10.43 -0.15
C TRP A 250 15.10 -9.99 -1.21
N ILE A 251 14.36 -10.92 -1.84
CA ILE A 251 13.40 -10.63 -2.92
C ILE A 251 12.14 -11.48 -2.78
N PRO A 252 11.00 -11.01 -3.33
CA PRO A 252 9.80 -11.81 -3.45
C PRO A 252 9.95 -12.87 -4.54
N ALA A 253 9.30 -14.02 -4.33
CA ALA A 253 9.20 -15.10 -5.30
C ALA A 253 7.76 -15.61 -5.41
N LEU A 254 7.37 -15.99 -6.65
CA LEU A 254 6.20 -16.82 -6.89
C LEU A 254 6.55 -18.28 -6.62
N VAL A 255 5.69 -19.00 -5.91
CA VAL A 255 5.80 -20.45 -5.73
C VAL A 255 4.75 -21.15 -6.62
N ALA A 256 5.19 -21.72 -7.72
CA ALA A 256 4.33 -22.41 -8.68
C ALA A 256 5.07 -23.56 -9.36
N GLY A 257 4.39 -24.65 -9.66
CA GLY A 257 4.98 -25.82 -10.34
C GLY A 257 6.13 -26.49 -9.56
N GLY A 258 6.20 -26.31 -8.23
CA GLY A 258 7.29 -26.81 -7.40
C GLY A 258 8.58 -26.00 -7.47
N GLU A 259 8.55 -24.82 -8.06
CA GLU A 259 9.65 -23.88 -8.22
C GLU A 259 9.36 -22.54 -7.54
N ALA A 260 10.42 -21.81 -7.15
CA ALA A 260 10.36 -20.44 -6.65
C ALA A 260 10.95 -19.48 -7.71
N TRP A 261 10.10 -18.72 -8.39
CA TRP A 261 10.42 -17.80 -9.49
C TRP A 261 10.76 -16.41 -8.94
N LEU A 262 11.87 -15.82 -9.36
CA LEU A 262 12.54 -14.70 -8.71
C LEU A 262 12.21 -13.34 -9.35
N PHE A 263 11.81 -12.35 -8.51
CA PHE A 263 11.49 -10.99 -8.94
C PHE A 263 12.27 -9.96 -8.12
N GLU A 264 12.96 -9.01 -8.78
CA GLU A 264 13.81 -8.01 -8.12
C GLU A 264 13.14 -6.63 -8.12
N PRO A 265 12.46 -6.23 -7.02
CA PRO A 265 11.69 -5.00 -6.98
C PRO A 265 12.54 -3.71 -6.94
N ALA A 266 13.79 -3.79 -6.46
CA ALA A 266 14.69 -2.64 -6.43
C ALA A 266 15.25 -2.32 -7.82
N TYR A 267 15.44 -3.34 -8.65
CA TYR A 267 15.86 -3.16 -10.05
C TYR A 267 14.67 -3.03 -11.00
N GLY A 268 13.47 -3.40 -10.55
CA GLY A 268 12.22 -3.31 -11.30
C GLY A 268 12.13 -4.28 -12.46
N MET A 269 12.73 -5.48 -12.32
CA MET A 269 12.72 -6.55 -13.31
C MET A 269 12.64 -7.93 -12.65
N PRO A 270 12.07 -8.96 -13.34
CA PRO A 270 12.30 -10.35 -12.97
C PRO A 270 13.79 -10.70 -13.15
N ILE A 271 14.30 -11.65 -12.39
CA ILE A 271 15.64 -12.18 -12.64
C ILE A 271 15.60 -13.10 -13.86
N ALA A 272 16.40 -12.82 -14.88
CA ALA A 272 16.43 -13.60 -16.10
C ALA A 272 16.99 -15.01 -15.89
N GLY A 273 16.47 -16.00 -16.59
CA GLY A 273 16.93 -17.40 -16.57
C GLY A 273 18.37 -17.58 -17.05
N PRO A 274 18.92 -18.82 -17.02
CA PRO A 274 20.31 -19.10 -17.37
C PRO A 274 20.70 -18.69 -18.79
N ASP A 275 19.78 -18.74 -19.73
CA ASP A 275 19.96 -18.30 -21.12
C ASP A 275 19.77 -16.77 -21.32
N GLY A 276 19.43 -16.03 -20.26
CA GLY A 276 19.13 -14.60 -20.32
C GLY A 276 17.68 -14.29 -20.67
N THR A 277 16.81 -15.30 -20.75
CA THR A 277 15.39 -15.14 -21.07
C THR A 277 14.47 -15.64 -19.96
N GLY A 278 13.20 -15.28 -20.03
CA GLY A 278 12.20 -15.70 -19.05
C GLY A 278 12.47 -15.21 -17.62
N VAL A 279 12.04 -16.00 -16.63
CA VAL A 279 12.26 -15.74 -15.21
C VAL A 279 13.06 -16.90 -14.60
N ALA A 280 14.10 -16.59 -13.85
CA ALA A 280 14.90 -17.60 -13.15
C ALA A 280 14.16 -18.20 -11.97
N THR A 281 14.40 -19.48 -11.71
CA THR A 281 14.03 -20.11 -10.43
C THR A 281 15.18 -20.03 -9.41
N ALA A 282 14.87 -20.18 -8.12
CA ALA A 282 15.88 -20.24 -7.08
C ALA A 282 16.88 -21.40 -7.31
N ARG A 283 16.42 -22.53 -7.84
CA ARG A 283 17.28 -23.67 -8.18
C ARG A 283 18.26 -23.33 -9.30
N GLN A 284 17.81 -22.64 -10.33
CA GLN A 284 18.68 -22.17 -11.42
C GLN A 284 19.72 -21.16 -10.90
N ALA A 285 19.30 -20.20 -10.06
CA ALA A 285 20.20 -19.20 -9.49
C ALA A 285 21.24 -19.81 -8.52
N ALA A 286 20.92 -20.90 -7.83
CA ALA A 286 21.88 -21.64 -6.99
C ALA A 286 22.84 -22.48 -7.84
N ALA A 287 22.37 -23.07 -8.95
CA ALA A 287 23.17 -23.94 -9.80
C ALA A 287 24.11 -23.20 -10.75
N ASP A 288 23.72 -21.99 -11.17
CA ASP A 288 24.48 -21.17 -12.15
C ASP A 288 24.75 -19.76 -11.62
N PRO A 289 25.99 -19.49 -11.18
CA PRO A 289 26.38 -18.15 -10.69
C PRO A 289 26.19 -17.03 -11.72
N THR A 290 26.10 -17.33 -13.03
CA THR A 290 25.92 -16.32 -14.05
C THR A 290 24.52 -15.70 -14.02
N VAL A 291 23.51 -16.39 -13.48
CA VAL A 291 22.14 -15.89 -13.32
C VAL A 291 22.14 -14.61 -12.48
N LEU A 292 22.70 -14.66 -11.27
CA LEU A 292 22.82 -13.47 -10.40
C LEU A 292 23.96 -12.55 -10.84
N GLY A 293 25.02 -13.10 -11.45
CA GLY A 293 26.14 -12.34 -12.00
C GLY A 293 25.72 -11.29 -13.02
N ARG A 294 24.65 -11.54 -13.80
CA ARG A 294 24.09 -10.58 -14.76
C ARG A 294 23.49 -9.34 -14.10
N LEU A 295 23.13 -9.40 -12.82
CA LEU A 295 22.63 -8.25 -12.05
C LEU A 295 23.77 -7.38 -11.52
N SER A 296 25.02 -7.80 -11.69
CA SER A 296 26.20 -7.03 -11.29
C SER A 296 26.56 -5.99 -12.32
N LEU A 297 26.85 -4.78 -11.84
CA LEU A 297 27.45 -3.71 -12.62
C LEU A 297 28.95 -3.63 -12.31
N PRO A 298 29.79 -3.10 -13.21
CA PRO A 298 31.24 -3.01 -12.99
C PRO A 298 31.65 -2.32 -11.69
N ASP A 299 30.87 -1.34 -11.26
CA ASP A 299 31.07 -0.54 -10.05
C ASP A 299 30.21 -1.01 -8.85
N ARG A 300 29.34 -2.01 -9.05
CA ARG A 300 28.45 -2.52 -8.03
C ARG A 300 28.10 -3.99 -8.26
N PRO A 301 28.82 -4.90 -7.61
CA PRO A 301 28.45 -6.32 -7.61
C PRO A 301 27.07 -6.50 -6.98
N TYR A 302 26.28 -7.45 -7.49
CA TYR A 302 25.01 -7.82 -6.88
C TYR A 302 25.27 -8.46 -5.51
N PRO A 303 24.52 -8.08 -4.46
CA PRO A 303 24.90 -8.41 -3.07
C PRO A 303 24.63 -9.86 -2.66
N VAL A 304 23.98 -10.66 -3.51
CA VAL A 304 23.62 -12.05 -3.25
C VAL A 304 24.28 -12.95 -4.26
N SER A 305 24.94 -14.00 -3.80
CA SER A 305 25.65 -15.02 -4.59
C SER A 305 24.82 -16.29 -4.76
N ALA A 306 25.26 -17.19 -5.64
CA ALA A 306 24.65 -18.51 -5.79
C ALA A 306 24.74 -19.34 -4.49
N ASP A 307 25.82 -19.19 -3.72
CA ASP A 307 26.00 -19.87 -2.42
C ASP A 307 24.97 -19.37 -1.39
N ASP A 308 24.67 -18.05 -1.39
CA ASP A 308 23.63 -17.50 -0.52
C ASP A 308 22.24 -18.07 -0.87
N VAL A 309 21.98 -18.31 -2.18
CA VAL A 309 20.72 -18.89 -2.65
C VAL A 309 20.55 -20.35 -2.20
N ALA A 310 21.64 -21.10 -2.07
CA ALA A 310 21.61 -22.47 -1.56
C ALA A 310 21.18 -22.55 -0.07
N GLY A 311 21.30 -21.45 0.68
CA GLY A 311 20.96 -21.33 2.10
C GLY A 311 19.74 -20.45 2.42
N LEU A 312 18.83 -20.24 1.48
CA LEU A 312 17.68 -19.35 1.66
C LEU A 312 16.70 -19.82 2.74
N SER A 313 16.09 -18.84 3.39
CA SER A 313 14.92 -19.01 4.25
C SER A 313 13.67 -18.50 3.53
N VAL A 314 12.50 -19.01 3.94
CA VAL A 314 11.19 -18.59 3.42
C VAL A 314 10.44 -17.78 4.46
N LEU A 315 10.06 -16.56 4.11
CA LEU A 315 9.26 -15.67 4.93
C LEU A 315 7.92 -15.38 4.23
N VAL A 316 6.82 -15.49 4.96
CA VAL A 316 5.48 -15.24 4.42
C VAL A 316 5.01 -13.85 4.82
N ALA A 317 4.51 -13.07 3.85
CA ALA A 317 4.01 -11.72 4.05
C ALA A 317 2.58 -11.74 4.65
N GLY A 318 2.50 -12.03 5.94
CA GLY A 318 1.27 -11.91 6.74
C GLY A 318 1.24 -10.60 7.53
N ASP A 319 0.06 -10.22 7.97
CA ASP A 319 -0.19 -9.12 8.88
C ASP A 319 -1.27 -9.51 9.91
N PRO A 320 -1.57 -8.69 10.93
CA PRO A 320 -2.56 -9.05 11.94
C PRO A 320 -3.96 -9.31 11.38
N TRP A 321 -4.34 -8.66 10.29
CA TRP A 321 -5.65 -8.86 9.68
C TRP A 321 -5.72 -10.20 8.97
N THR A 322 -4.74 -10.51 8.11
CA THR A 322 -4.71 -11.77 7.34
C THR A 322 -4.57 -13.02 8.23
N LEU A 323 -4.09 -12.87 9.46
CA LEU A 323 -4.01 -13.94 10.46
C LEU A 323 -5.22 -13.99 11.40
N SER A 324 -6.16 -13.04 11.31
CA SER A 324 -7.27 -12.95 12.25
C SER A 324 -8.44 -13.86 11.87
N ARG A 325 -9.19 -14.28 12.92
CA ARG A 325 -10.39 -15.08 12.78
C ARG A 325 -11.46 -14.39 11.94
N ARG A 326 -11.71 -13.10 12.22
CA ARG A 326 -12.79 -12.33 11.57
C ARG A 326 -12.57 -12.18 10.06
N MET A 327 -11.30 -12.07 9.62
CA MET A 327 -10.98 -12.02 8.19
C MET A 327 -11.15 -13.39 7.52
N LEU A 328 -10.83 -14.48 8.20
CA LEU A 328 -11.12 -15.84 7.72
C LEU A 328 -12.64 -16.08 7.61
N ASP A 329 -13.42 -15.61 8.58
CA ASP A 329 -14.87 -15.78 8.58
C ASP A 329 -15.51 -15.03 7.38
N ILE A 330 -15.02 -13.82 7.02
CA ILE A 330 -15.45 -13.10 5.81
C ILE A 330 -14.96 -13.81 4.54
N ASP A 331 -13.67 -14.15 4.46
CA ASP A 331 -13.05 -14.77 3.26
C ASP A 331 -13.85 -15.98 2.77
N ARG A 332 -14.31 -16.82 3.70
CA ARG A 332 -15.10 -18.02 3.40
C ARG A 332 -16.51 -17.73 2.85
N GLN A 333 -17.03 -16.54 3.05
CA GLN A 333 -18.36 -16.15 2.60
C GLN A 333 -18.33 -15.39 1.27
N LEU A 334 -17.16 -14.85 0.89
CA LEU A 334 -17.03 -14.07 -0.33
C LEU A 334 -16.81 -14.96 -1.55
N ALA A 335 -17.61 -14.77 -2.59
CA ALA A 335 -17.53 -15.53 -3.82
C ALA A 335 -17.76 -14.65 -5.07
N GLY A 336 -17.37 -15.16 -6.24
CA GLY A 336 -17.58 -14.48 -7.52
C GLY A 336 -16.83 -13.14 -7.62
N ALA A 337 -17.47 -12.12 -8.15
CA ALA A 337 -16.88 -10.78 -8.32
C ALA A 337 -16.53 -10.07 -7.00
N ARG A 338 -17.05 -10.56 -5.87
CA ARG A 338 -16.78 -10.04 -4.53
C ARG A 338 -15.63 -10.77 -3.83
N ALA A 339 -15.08 -11.80 -4.44
CA ALA A 339 -14.01 -12.60 -3.83
C ALA A 339 -12.80 -11.71 -3.52
N MET A 340 -12.35 -11.82 -2.27
CA MET A 340 -11.11 -11.23 -1.76
C MET A 340 -10.40 -12.31 -0.96
N ARG A 341 -9.08 -12.40 -1.07
CA ARG A 341 -8.28 -13.31 -0.25
C ARG A 341 -7.83 -12.60 1.00
N LEU A 342 -8.67 -12.64 2.03
CA LEU A 342 -8.47 -11.92 3.29
C LEU A 342 -7.66 -12.70 4.31
N ALA A 343 -7.82 -14.03 4.32
CA ALA A 343 -7.13 -14.92 5.25
C ALA A 343 -5.90 -15.57 4.60
N LEU A 344 -4.93 -15.91 5.44
CA LEU A 344 -3.66 -16.51 5.03
C LEU A 344 -3.32 -17.70 5.93
N ASP A 345 -3.20 -18.89 5.35
CA ASP A 345 -2.53 -20.04 5.99
C ASP A 345 -1.01 -19.90 5.73
N ALA A 346 -0.37 -19.09 6.58
CA ALA A 346 1.04 -18.76 6.42
C ALA A 346 1.93 -20.00 6.53
N SER A 347 1.60 -20.92 7.43
CA SER A 347 2.34 -22.18 7.60
C SER A 347 2.25 -23.07 6.36
N ALA A 348 1.11 -23.13 5.68
CA ALA A 348 0.98 -23.92 4.45
C ALA A 348 1.77 -23.29 3.29
N VAL A 349 1.66 -21.96 3.10
CA VAL A 349 2.43 -21.23 2.08
C VAL A 349 3.93 -21.38 2.33
N ALA A 350 4.38 -21.23 3.58
CA ALA A 350 5.80 -21.38 3.93
C ALA A 350 6.34 -22.78 3.60
N ARG A 351 5.58 -23.84 3.90
CA ARG A 351 5.98 -25.22 3.56
C ARG A 351 6.09 -25.44 2.05
N ARG A 352 5.15 -24.91 1.26
CA ARG A 352 5.23 -25.00 -0.21
C ARG A 352 6.43 -24.21 -0.74
N GLY A 353 6.68 -23.03 -0.20
CA GLY A 353 7.87 -22.24 -0.52
C GLY A 353 9.17 -22.98 -0.19
N ALA A 354 9.26 -23.60 0.99
CA ALA A 354 10.43 -24.39 1.40
C ALA A 354 10.68 -25.58 0.47
N ALA A 355 9.63 -26.26 0.03
CA ALA A 355 9.72 -27.38 -0.92
C ALA A 355 10.22 -26.96 -2.32
N ALA A 356 10.00 -25.70 -2.69
CA ALA A 356 10.43 -25.13 -3.98
C ALA A 356 11.90 -24.67 -3.99
N LEU A 357 12.57 -24.61 -2.84
CA LEU A 357 13.97 -24.14 -2.75
C LEU A 357 15.01 -25.27 -2.94
N PRO A 358 16.22 -24.91 -3.39
CA PRO A 358 17.35 -25.82 -3.45
C PRO A 358 17.94 -26.01 -2.04
N ALA A 359 17.54 -27.07 -1.34
CA ALA A 359 18.06 -27.35 -0.01
C ALA A 359 18.72 -28.74 0.05
N ALA A 360 19.99 -28.80 0.43
CA ALA A 360 20.76 -30.05 0.52
C ALA A 360 20.17 -31.05 1.55
N GLY A 361 19.51 -30.54 2.61
CA GLY A 361 18.81 -31.33 3.62
C GLY A 361 17.31 -31.54 3.34
N GLY A 362 16.83 -31.17 2.15
CA GLY A 362 15.39 -31.17 1.82
C GLY A 362 14.61 -30.01 2.44
N ALA A 363 13.31 -29.97 2.17
CA ALA A 363 12.42 -28.87 2.59
C ALA A 363 12.38 -28.64 4.11
N GLU A 364 12.59 -29.68 4.91
CA GLU A 364 12.59 -29.58 6.38
C GLU A 364 13.78 -28.83 6.95
N SER A 365 14.89 -28.74 6.20
CA SER A 365 16.07 -27.95 6.59
C SER A 365 15.94 -26.45 6.30
N VAL A 366 14.94 -26.04 5.51
CA VAL A 366 14.69 -24.64 5.18
C VAL A 366 14.01 -23.93 6.35
N ALA A 367 14.62 -22.86 6.83
CA ALA A 367 13.99 -22.04 7.86
C ALA A 367 12.78 -21.31 7.29
N ILE A 368 11.66 -21.36 8.04
CA ILE A 368 10.40 -20.70 7.65
C ILE A 368 9.93 -19.72 8.73
N GLY A 369 9.29 -18.63 8.36
CA GLY A 369 8.78 -17.61 9.27
C GLY A 369 7.78 -16.67 8.64
N LEU A 370 7.31 -15.70 9.43
CA LEU A 370 6.61 -14.53 8.90
C LEU A 370 7.64 -13.45 8.54
N TRP A 371 7.38 -12.73 7.46
CA TRP A 371 8.16 -11.54 7.13
C TRP A 371 7.84 -10.43 8.13
N GLU A 372 8.86 -9.93 8.81
CA GLU A 372 8.70 -8.95 9.90
C GLU A 372 8.21 -7.59 9.39
N PHE A 373 8.50 -7.23 8.15
CA PHE A 373 8.26 -5.88 7.60
C PHE A 373 6.82 -5.36 7.79
N PRO A 374 5.74 -6.11 7.49
CA PRO A 374 4.37 -5.64 7.74
C PRO A 374 4.10 -5.31 9.22
N PHE A 375 4.64 -6.12 10.14
CA PHE A 375 4.52 -5.90 11.58
C PHE A 375 5.37 -4.72 12.06
N GLU A 376 6.56 -4.53 11.49
CA GLU A 376 7.41 -3.38 11.76
C GLU A 376 6.77 -2.07 11.32
N VAL A 377 6.17 -2.03 10.13
CA VAL A 377 5.39 -0.87 9.67
C VAL A 377 4.33 -0.48 10.69
N LEU A 378 3.56 -1.46 11.19
CA LEU A 378 2.51 -1.21 12.19
C LEU A 378 3.09 -0.74 13.53
N ALA A 379 4.18 -1.37 14.00
CA ALA A 379 4.82 -1.00 15.26
C ALA A 379 5.41 0.41 15.19
N GLN A 380 6.14 0.74 14.13
CA GLN A 380 6.73 2.06 13.92
C GLN A 380 5.65 3.13 13.71
N ARG A 381 4.59 2.81 12.98
CA ARG A 381 3.45 3.72 12.81
C ARG A 381 2.81 4.09 14.15
N ARG A 382 2.61 3.14 15.05
CA ARG A 382 2.08 3.40 16.40
C ARG A 382 3.05 4.23 17.25
N ALA A 383 4.35 3.93 17.17
CA ALA A 383 5.37 4.61 17.95
C ALA A 383 5.63 6.05 17.47
N ASP A 384 5.46 6.34 16.18
CA ASP A 384 5.88 7.61 15.58
C ASP A 384 4.74 8.32 14.79
N MET A 385 3.50 8.15 15.24
CA MET A 385 2.32 8.80 14.62
C MET A 385 2.49 10.32 14.38
N PRO A 386 3.11 11.08 15.31
CA PRO A 386 3.35 12.50 15.11
C PRO A 386 4.20 12.84 13.87
N ARG A 387 5.06 11.93 13.40
CA ARG A 387 5.83 12.10 12.17
C ARG A 387 5.14 11.46 10.97
N VAL A 388 4.45 10.34 11.16
CA VAL A 388 3.72 9.64 10.10
C VAL A 388 2.61 10.51 9.52
N GLN A 389 1.81 11.16 10.36
CA GLN A 389 0.68 12.00 9.93
C GLN A 389 1.10 13.14 8.98
N PRO A 390 2.10 13.99 9.31
CA PRO A 390 2.55 15.01 8.39
C PRO A 390 3.17 14.46 7.10
N ALA A 391 3.87 13.32 7.17
CA ALA A 391 4.43 12.67 6.00
C ALA A 391 3.32 12.17 5.06
N LEU A 392 2.29 11.55 5.63
CA LEU A 392 1.13 11.07 4.92
C LEU A 392 0.32 12.22 4.29
N ALA A 393 0.06 13.29 5.05
CA ALA A 393 -0.63 14.47 4.56
C ALA A 393 0.12 15.13 3.39
N ARG A 394 1.45 15.17 3.43
CA ARG A 394 2.28 15.67 2.33
C ARG A 394 2.21 14.77 1.10
N GLU A 395 2.24 13.46 1.29
CA GLU A 395 2.24 12.48 0.21
C GLU A 395 0.88 12.38 -0.47
N LEU A 396 -0.20 12.38 0.31
CA LEU A 396 -1.58 12.18 -0.17
C LEU A 396 -2.41 13.46 -0.25
N GLY A 397 -1.88 14.61 0.16
CA GLY A 397 -2.66 15.84 0.26
C GLY A 397 -3.33 16.26 -1.05
N VAL A 398 -2.65 16.04 -2.18
CA VAL A 398 -3.23 16.31 -3.51
C VAL A 398 -4.21 15.23 -3.92
N MET A 399 -3.92 13.97 -3.61
CA MET A 399 -4.81 12.82 -3.90
C MET A 399 -6.17 12.97 -3.19
N THR A 400 -6.16 13.50 -1.97
CA THR A 400 -7.37 13.70 -1.16
C THR A 400 -7.98 15.10 -1.31
N LEU A 401 -7.39 15.99 -2.15
CA LEU A 401 -7.90 17.34 -2.38
C LEU A 401 -9.33 17.30 -2.93
N ALA A 402 -10.27 17.85 -2.18
CA ALA A 402 -11.65 17.96 -2.59
C ALA A 402 -11.91 19.32 -3.25
N ILE A 403 -12.59 19.31 -4.39
CA ILE A 403 -13.04 20.49 -5.11
C ILE A 403 -14.56 20.50 -5.18
N ALA A 404 -15.14 21.69 -5.19
CA ALA A 404 -16.59 21.88 -5.32
C ALA A 404 -17.02 21.78 -6.79
N GLU A 405 -17.85 20.80 -7.13
CA GLU A 405 -18.51 20.72 -8.41
C GLU A 405 -19.89 21.38 -8.33
N PRO A 406 -20.26 22.21 -9.32
CA PRO A 406 -21.60 22.78 -9.37
C PRO A 406 -22.63 21.66 -9.51
N SER A 407 -23.45 21.44 -8.51
CA SER A 407 -24.64 20.63 -8.64
C SER A 407 -25.76 21.53 -9.19
N GLY A 408 -26.54 21.04 -10.18
CA GLY A 408 -27.55 21.82 -10.90
C GLY A 408 -28.48 22.63 -10.01
N GLN A 409 -29.30 23.52 -10.61
CA GLN A 409 -30.05 24.60 -9.98
C GLN A 409 -30.57 24.29 -8.57
N GLY A 410 -30.09 25.03 -7.57
CA GLY A 410 -30.60 25.02 -6.20
C GLY A 410 -30.08 23.93 -5.27
N ARG A 411 -29.12 23.08 -5.68
CA ARG A 411 -28.47 22.11 -4.80
C ARG A 411 -27.11 22.63 -4.32
N ALA A 412 -26.73 22.26 -3.09
CA ALA A 412 -25.38 22.54 -2.59
C ALA A 412 -24.32 21.89 -3.50
N PRO A 413 -23.16 22.53 -3.70
CA PRO A 413 -22.08 21.96 -4.50
C PRO A 413 -21.65 20.59 -3.93
N ARG A 414 -21.44 19.60 -4.81
CA ARG A 414 -20.87 18.31 -4.41
C ARG A 414 -19.36 18.47 -4.27
N MET A 415 -18.81 18.01 -3.15
CA MET A 415 -17.36 17.93 -2.98
C MET A 415 -16.86 16.64 -3.62
N VAL A 416 -15.96 16.75 -4.59
CA VAL A 416 -15.38 15.62 -5.32
C VAL A 416 -13.87 15.64 -5.15
N ARG A 417 -13.26 14.46 -5.02
CA ARG A 417 -11.81 14.26 -4.97
C ARG A 417 -11.33 13.69 -6.32
N PRO A 418 -11.04 14.52 -7.33
CA PRO A 418 -10.90 14.04 -8.71
C PRO A 418 -9.80 13.01 -8.91
N LEU A 419 -8.62 13.20 -8.30
CA LEU A 419 -7.51 12.24 -8.41
C LEU A 419 -7.83 10.93 -7.68
N TYR A 420 -8.48 11.01 -6.53
CA TYR A 420 -8.91 9.83 -5.78
C TYR A 420 -9.90 8.99 -6.59
N VAL A 421 -10.92 9.63 -7.15
CA VAL A 421 -11.90 8.98 -8.03
C VAL A 421 -11.23 8.33 -9.24
N ALA A 422 -10.33 9.06 -9.91
CA ALA A 422 -9.60 8.55 -11.07
C ALA A 422 -8.75 7.31 -10.70
N ARG A 423 -8.09 7.37 -9.54
CA ARG A 423 -7.24 6.28 -9.06
C ARG A 423 -8.03 5.01 -8.72
N LEU A 424 -9.20 5.17 -8.08
CA LEU A 424 -10.07 4.03 -7.76
C LEU A 424 -10.63 3.36 -9.03
N ARG A 425 -11.02 4.15 -10.01
CA ARG A 425 -11.47 3.63 -11.31
C ARG A 425 -10.36 2.88 -12.04
N GLU A 426 -9.13 3.40 -12.00
CA GLU A 426 -7.95 2.71 -12.54
C GLU A 426 -7.72 1.36 -11.83
N PHE A 427 -7.85 1.29 -10.49
CA PHE A 427 -7.71 0.03 -9.76
C PHE A 427 -8.72 -1.02 -10.19
N ARG A 428 -9.97 -0.62 -10.44
CA ARG A 428 -11.03 -1.50 -10.95
C ARG A 428 -10.85 -1.93 -12.40
N GLY A 429 -9.97 -1.26 -13.14
CA GLY A 429 -9.84 -1.46 -14.59
C GLY A 429 -10.92 -0.75 -15.40
N ASP A 430 -11.68 0.17 -14.79
CA ASP A 430 -12.67 1.03 -15.48
C ASP A 430 -11.92 2.16 -16.20
N LEU A 431 -11.30 1.87 -17.35
CA LEU A 431 -10.35 2.79 -17.96
C LEU A 431 -11.00 3.82 -18.89
N ASP A 432 -11.99 3.39 -19.69
CA ASP A 432 -12.61 4.17 -20.76
C ASP A 432 -14.06 4.55 -20.45
N GLY A 433 -14.63 5.43 -21.29
CA GLY A 433 -16.03 5.85 -21.23
C GLY A 433 -16.29 7.05 -20.30
N ALA A 434 -17.57 7.35 -20.08
CA ALA A 434 -18.01 8.51 -19.29
C ALA A 434 -17.62 8.40 -17.81
N ASP A 435 -17.53 7.19 -17.29
CA ASP A 435 -17.12 6.88 -15.92
C ASP A 435 -15.71 6.29 -15.84
N GLY A 436 -14.91 6.41 -16.89
CA GLY A 436 -13.57 5.85 -16.98
C GLY A 436 -12.51 6.68 -16.26
N ALA A 437 -11.40 6.01 -15.87
CA ALA A 437 -10.26 6.63 -15.23
C ALA A 437 -9.60 7.71 -16.10
N LYS A 438 -9.51 7.50 -17.44
CA LYS A 438 -8.95 8.49 -18.39
C LYS A 438 -9.67 9.82 -18.29
N LEU A 439 -11.01 9.79 -18.35
CA LEU A 439 -11.80 11.01 -18.27
C LEU A 439 -11.66 11.67 -16.90
N ALA A 440 -11.68 10.88 -15.82
CA ALA A 440 -11.50 11.39 -14.47
C ALA A 440 -10.13 12.06 -14.27
N TYR A 441 -9.04 11.47 -14.78
CA TYR A 441 -7.71 12.13 -14.78
C TYR A 441 -7.67 13.39 -15.64
N LEU A 442 -8.34 13.42 -16.79
CA LEU A 442 -8.44 14.64 -17.61
C LEU A 442 -9.18 15.76 -16.86
N GLN A 443 -10.25 15.43 -16.14
CA GLN A 443 -10.98 16.37 -15.29
C GLN A 443 -10.16 16.86 -14.10
N ALA A 444 -9.27 16.03 -13.56
CA ALA A 444 -8.33 16.40 -12.51
C ALA A 444 -7.16 17.29 -13.00
N ARG A 445 -7.17 17.74 -14.27
CA ARG A 445 -6.15 18.64 -14.84
C ARG A 445 -6.71 20.05 -15.05
N PRO A 446 -6.83 20.86 -13.99
CA PRO A 446 -7.37 22.20 -14.13
C PRO A 446 -6.52 23.04 -15.08
N GLY A 447 -7.17 23.81 -15.96
CA GLY A 447 -6.51 24.77 -16.84
C GLY A 447 -5.97 25.97 -16.05
N ARG A 448 -5.00 26.71 -16.62
CA ARG A 448 -4.42 27.90 -15.98
C ARG A 448 -5.47 28.93 -15.55
N GLN A 449 -6.50 29.13 -16.37
CA GLN A 449 -7.59 30.06 -16.05
C GLN A 449 -8.41 29.58 -14.86
N ALA A 450 -8.78 28.28 -14.82
CA ALA A 450 -9.51 27.68 -13.70
C ALA A 450 -8.73 27.77 -12.39
N ILE A 451 -7.41 27.54 -12.42
CA ILE A 451 -6.54 27.73 -11.26
C ILE A 451 -6.54 29.20 -10.81
N ALA A 452 -6.38 30.14 -11.75
CA ALA A 452 -6.37 31.57 -11.43
C ALA A 452 -7.70 32.05 -10.83
N GLU A 453 -8.83 31.56 -11.33
CA GLU A 453 -10.16 31.85 -10.80
C GLU A 453 -10.37 31.26 -9.41
N ALA A 454 -10.02 29.99 -9.19
CA ALA A 454 -10.12 29.33 -7.89
C ALA A 454 -9.28 30.02 -6.82
N VAL A 455 -8.06 30.42 -7.17
CA VAL A 455 -7.13 31.11 -6.26
C VAL A 455 -7.60 32.53 -5.94
N ARG A 456 -8.18 33.25 -6.92
CA ARG A 456 -8.68 34.63 -6.72
C ARG A 456 -9.79 34.70 -5.66
N ALA A 457 -10.55 33.63 -5.49
CA ALA A 457 -11.63 33.55 -4.50
C ALA A 457 -11.12 33.30 -3.06
N LEU A 458 -9.81 33.03 -2.89
CA LEU A 458 -9.21 32.70 -1.59
C LEU A 458 -8.56 33.93 -0.92
N PRO A 459 -8.46 33.94 0.42
CA PRO A 459 -7.66 34.91 1.13
C PRO A 459 -6.19 34.85 0.69
N PRO A 460 -5.46 36.00 0.64
CA PRO A 460 -4.08 36.07 0.12
C PRO A 460 -3.09 35.10 0.79
N ASP A 461 -3.24 34.88 2.10
CA ASP A 461 -2.41 33.94 2.89
C ASP A 461 -2.56 32.47 2.48
N ARG A 462 -3.66 32.11 1.81
CA ARG A 462 -3.97 30.76 1.31
C ARG A 462 -3.79 30.61 -0.20
N ALA A 463 -3.77 31.70 -0.92
CA ALA A 463 -3.76 31.73 -2.39
C ALA A 463 -2.56 30.97 -2.99
N ASP A 464 -1.34 31.24 -2.50
CA ASP A 464 -0.12 30.57 -3.00
C ASP A 464 -0.07 29.09 -2.67
N GLY A 465 -0.56 28.70 -1.49
CA GLY A 465 -0.67 27.29 -1.09
C GLY A 465 -1.64 26.51 -1.99
N ALA A 466 -2.82 27.08 -2.22
CA ALA A 466 -3.83 26.48 -3.09
C ALA A 466 -3.36 26.38 -4.54
N LYS A 467 -2.68 27.42 -5.06
CA LYS A 467 -2.10 27.40 -6.40
C LYS A 467 -1.14 26.23 -6.58
N ARG A 468 -0.20 26.04 -5.65
CA ARG A 468 0.74 24.91 -5.68
C ARG A 468 0.02 23.56 -5.66
N LEU A 469 -1.03 23.40 -4.85
CA LEU A 469 -1.82 22.16 -4.81
C LEU A 469 -2.52 21.87 -6.13
N PHE A 470 -3.12 22.87 -6.79
CA PHE A 470 -3.73 22.69 -8.10
C PHE A 470 -2.71 22.39 -9.20
N GLU A 471 -1.54 23.04 -9.16
CA GLU A 471 -0.45 22.76 -10.10
C GLU A 471 0.06 21.32 -9.91
N GLN A 472 0.26 20.89 -8.69
CA GLN A 472 0.64 19.51 -8.36
C GLN A 472 -0.43 18.51 -8.77
N MET A 473 -1.72 18.81 -8.54
CA MET A 473 -2.83 17.95 -9.00
C MET A 473 -2.80 17.75 -10.51
N LYS A 474 -2.51 18.81 -11.27
CA LYS A 474 -2.35 18.74 -12.72
C LYS A 474 -1.14 17.89 -13.14
N GLU A 475 -0.01 18.01 -12.45
CA GLU A 475 1.20 17.21 -12.71
C GLU A 475 0.91 15.73 -12.42
N ASP A 476 0.32 15.43 -11.27
CA ASP A 476 -0.02 14.07 -10.88
C ASP A 476 -0.97 13.42 -11.90
N ALA A 477 -2.06 14.11 -12.25
CA ALA A 477 -3.00 13.62 -13.25
C ALA A 477 -2.35 13.40 -14.63
N THR A 478 -1.40 14.25 -15.01
CA THR A 478 -0.66 14.12 -16.27
C THR A 478 0.22 12.87 -16.27
N TYR A 479 0.96 12.66 -15.18
CA TYR A 479 1.76 11.46 -15.01
C TYR A 479 0.91 10.19 -15.04
N TRP A 480 -0.20 10.16 -14.29
CA TRP A 480 -1.09 9.00 -14.24
C TRP A 480 -1.74 8.68 -15.59
N LEU A 481 -2.08 9.67 -16.41
CA LEU A 481 -2.51 9.44 -17.80
C LEU A 481 -1.42 8.74 -18.61
N GLY A 482 -0.16 9.13 -18.41
CA GLY A 482 0.97 8.45 -19.05
C GLY A 482 1.14 6.99 -18.60
N ILE A 483 0.95 6.71 -17.31
CA ILE A 483 1.01 5.35 -16.76
C ILE A 483 -0.13 4.47 -17.28
N LEU A 484 -1.34 5.04 -17.32
CA LEU A 484 -2.53 4.34 -17.78
C LEU A 484 -2.41 4.00 -19.27
N THR A 485 -2.11 4.98 -20.13
CA THR A 485 -1.93 4.77 -21.58
C THR A 485 -0.77 3.82 -21.89
N LEU A 486 0.31 3.83 -21.11
CA LEU A 486 1.39 2.84 -21.20
C LEU A 486 0.86 1.42 -20.88
N GLY A 487 -0.01 1.31 -19.89
CA GLY A 487 -0.63 0.03 -19.50
C GLY A 487 -1.53 -0.55 -20.58
N GLU A 488 -2.20 0.29 -21.34
CA GLU A 488 -3.11 -0.09 -22.43
C GLU A 488 -2.40 -0.32 -23.76
N GLY A 489 -1.07 -0.10 -23.83
CA GLY A 489 -0.31 -0.24 -25.08
C GLY A 489 -0.41 0.96 -26.02
N GLU A 490 -0.99 2.07 -25.58
CA GLU A 490 -1.01 3.34 -26.33
C GLU A 490 0.34 4.06 -26.25
N PHE A 491 1.40 3.39 -26.70
CA PHE A 491 2.79 3.79 -26.44
C PHE A 491 3.16 5.19 -26.93
N ALA A 492 2.60 5.63 -28.06
CA ALA A 492 2.85 6.99 -28.58
C ALA A 492 2.22 8.06 -27.67
N THR A 493 1.00 7.84 -27.22
CA THR A 493 0.30 8.71 -26.27
C THR A 493 1.01 8.71 -24.91
N ALA A 494 1.44 7.54 -24.42
CA ALA A 494 2.22 7.41 -23.20
C ALA A 494 3.53 8.18 -23.27
N ALA A 495 4.25 8.08 -24.40
CA ALA A 495 5.51 8.80 -24.61
C ALA A 495 5.31 10.34 -24.60
N ASP A 496 4.21 10.84 -25.12
CA ASP A 496 3.88 12.28 -25.05
C ASP A 496 3.59 12.73 -23.62
N TYR A 497 2.76 11.99 -22.88
CA TYR A 497 2.46 12.32 -21.48
C TYR A 497 3.69 12.25 -20.58
N LEU A 498 4.45 11.15 -20.65
CA LEU A 498 5.61 10.91 -19.78
C LEU A 498 6.83 11.75 -20.18
N GLY A 499 7.08 11.94 -21.48
CA GLY A 499 8.18 12.73 -22.01
C GLY A 499 7.89 14.22 -21.96
N ARG A 500 7.18 14.73 -22.97
CA ARG A 500 6.98 16.17 -23.16
C ARG A 500 6.18 16.81 -22.02
N MET A 501 5.10 16.14 -21.55
CA MET A 501 4.16 16.76 -20.61
C MET A 501 4.52 16.54 -19.14
N THR A 502 5.39 15.59 -18.81
CA THR A 502 5.88 15.34 -17.44
C THR A 502 7.36 15.67 -17.33
N LEU A 503 8.25 14.93 -18.00
CA LEU A 503 9.68 15.03 -17.80
C LEU A 503 10.27 16.38 -18.29
N GLU A 504 9.87 16.84 -19.49
CA GLU A 504 10.36 18.11 -20.05
C GLU A 504 9.66 19.32 -19.41
N ALA A 505 8.33 19.23 -19.16
CA ALA A 505 7.56 20.34 -18.63
C ALA A 505 7.81 20.59 -17.13
N ALA A 506 8.16 19.56 -16.35
CA ALA A 506 8.39 19.63 -14.92
C ALA A 506 9.54 18.70 -14.49
N PRO A 507 10.79 19.00 -14.87
CA PRO A 507 11.95 18.13 -14.61
C PRO A 507 12.25 17.92 -13.12
N ASP A 508 11.80 18.82 -12.26
CA ASP A 508 11.93 18.73 -10.81
C ASP A 508 10.69 18.13 -10.13
N SER A 509 9.71 17.65 -10.91
CA SER A 509 8.51 17.00 -10.38
C SER A 509 8.89 15.73 -9.61
N ARG A 510 8.11 15.42 -8.58
CA ARG A 510 8.21 14.15 -7.84
C ARG A 510 8.08 12.91 -8.73
N TRP A 511 7.61 13.07 -9.97
CA TRP A 511 7.41 12.02 -10.96
C TRP A 511 8.52 11.92 -12.00
N ALA A 512 9.46 12.85 -12.05
CA ALA A 512 10.47 12.92 -13.12
C ALA A 512 11.25 11.62 -13.31
N ASP A 513 11.71 11.01 -12.20
CA ASP A 513 12.45 9.75 -12.24
C ASP A 513 11.59 8.58 -12.76
N ALA A 514 10.37 8.46 -12.24
CA ALA A 514 9.44 7.41 -12.67
C ALA A 514 8.96 7.62 -14.12
N ALA A 515 8.77 8.87 -14.53
CA ALA A 515 8.43 9.22 -15.90
C ALA A 515 9.56 8.82 -16.86
N ARG A 516 10.83 9.04 -16.49
CA ARG A 516 12.00 8.62 -17.28
C ARG A 516 12.01 7.13 -17.55
N VAL A 517 11.85 6.32 -16.51
CA VAL A 517 11.85 4.84 -16.63
C VAL A 517 10.66 4.34 -17.44
N ASN A 518 9.46 4.88 -17.20
CA ASN A 518 8.26 4.46 -17.92
C ASN A 518 8.23 4.99 -19.37
N LEU A 519 8.79 6.18 -19.63
CA LEU A 519 9.02 6.68 -20.99
C LEU A 519 9.97 5.75 -21.77
N ALA A 520 11.06 5.30 -21.14
CA ALA A 520 11.96 4.36 -21.78
C ALA A 520 11.24 3.07 -22.21
N ARG A 521 10.32 2.55 -21.38
CA ARG A 521 9.49 1.39 -21.74
C ARG A 521 8.57 1.67 -22.95
N ALA A 522 7.94 2.84 -22.98
CA ALA A 522 7.13 3.26 -24.14
C ALA A 522 7.99 3.35 -25.42
N LEU A 523 9.18 3.92 -25.32
CA LEU A 523 10.11 4.06 -26.44
C LEU A 523 10.62 2.71 -26.95
N VAL A 524 10.90 1.75 -26.07
CA VAL A 524 11.25 0.36 -26.46
C VAL A 524 10.12 -0.26 -27.26
N ALA A 525 8.87 -0.13 -26.80
CA ALA A 525 7.70 -0.65 -27.50
C ALA A 525 7.47 0.03 -28.87
N LEU A 526 7.93 1.28 -29.04
CA LEU A 526 7.91 2.01 -30.32
C LEU A 526 9.13 1.74 -31.22
N GLY A 527 10.04 0.81 -30.81
CA GLY A 527 11.28 0.53 -31.55
C GLY A 527 12.36 1.61 -31.41
N ARG A 528 12.18 2.62 -30.52
CA ARG A 528 13.11 3.74 -30.29
C ARG A 528 14.15 3.38 -29.22
N THR A 529 14.81 2.23 -29.40
CA THR A 529 15.69 1.61 -28.37
C THR A 529 16.89 2.48 -28.00
N GLY A 530 17.49 3.20 -28.95
CA GLY A 530 18.63 4.09 -28.68
C GLY A 530 18.27 5.30 -27.81
N GLU A 531 17.04 5.81 -27.91
CA GLU A 531 16.55 6.88 -27.06
C GLU A 531 16.21 6.34 -25.66
N ALA A 532 15.61 5.17 -25.60
CA ALA A 532 15.32 4.48 -24.34
C ALA A 532 16.60 4.21 -23.54
N SER A 533 17.65 3.65 -24.20
CA SER A 533 18.93 3.39 -23.54
C SER A 533 19.56 4.67 -22.97
N ARG A 534 19.56 5.77 -23.72
CA ARG A 534 20.08 7.05 -23.25
C ARG A 534 19.35 7.54 -21.99
N LEU A 535 18.01 7.54 -22.02
CA LEU A 535 17.20 7.94 -20.86
C LEU A 535 17.47 7.09 -19.60
N LEU A 536 17.63 5.78 -19.79
CA LEU A 536 17.93 4.85 -18.70
C LEU A 536 19.33 5.07 -18.12
N ARG A 537 20.31 5.48 -18.93
CA ARG A 537 21.65 5.84 -18.44
C ARG A 537 21.69 7.15 -17.65
N GLU A 538 20.78 8.05 -17.95
CA GLU A 538 20.61 9.33 -17.23
C GLU A 538 19.83 9.16 -15.90
N ASP A 539 19.33 7.96 -15.60
CA ASP A 539 18.57 7.71 -14.37
C ASP A 539 19.47 7.80 -13.13
N ALA A 540 19.17 8.77 -12.27
CA ALA A 540 19.84 8.97 -10.98
C ALA A 540 18.98 8.50 -9.78
N SER A 541 17.79 7.96 -10.05
CA SER A 541 16.83 7.50 -9.04
C SER A 541 17.34 6.29 -8.23
N PRO A 542 16.64 5.86 -7.19
CA PRO A 542 16.93 4.59 -6.53
C PRO A 542 16.93 3.39 -7.47
N GLN A 543 16.19 3.44 -8.60
CA GLN A 543 16.12 2.38 -9.59
C GLN A 543 17.28 2.38 -10.63
N ARG A 544 18.20 3.35 -10.58
CA ARG A 544 19.31 3.54 -11.56
C ARG A 544 20.11 2.28 -11.90
N PHE A 545 20.22 1.34 -10.97
CA PHE A 545 20.97 0.10 -11.21
C PHE A 545 20.23 -0.83 -12.18
N GLY A 546 18.92 -1.02 -11.97
CA GLY A 546 18.08 -1.75 -12.93
C GLY A 546 17.99 -1.01 -14.27
N SER A 547 17.90 0.32 -14.26
CA SER A 547 17.89 1.15 -15.46
C SER A 547 19.18 0.97 -16.29
N ARG A 548 20.36 0.93 -15.64
CA ARG A 548 21.63 0.69 -16.32
C ARG A 548 21.71 -0.71 -16.95
N LEU A 549 21.26 -1.75 -16.24
CA LEU A 549 21.21 -3.11 -16.77
C LEU A 549 20.31 -3.19 -18.00
N LEU A 550 19.12 -2.60 -17.93
CA LEU A 550 18.20 -2.58 -19.06
C LEU A 550 18.78 -1.80 -20.25
N ALA A 551 19.50 -0.69 -20.02
CA ALA A 551 20.20 0.05 -21.07
C ALA A 551 21.27 -0.81 -21.75
N ASP A 552 22.05 -1.58 -20.96
CA ASP A 552 23.07 -2.50 -21.49
C ASP A 552 22.46 -3.62 -22.35
N GLU A 553 21.30 -4.13 -21.96
CA GLU A 553 20.56 -5.15 -22.75
C GLU A 553 20.04 -4.57 -24.07
N LEU A 554 19.47 -3.37 -24.04
CA LEU A 554 18.98 -2.70 -25.25
C LEU A 554 20.09 -2.41 -26.28
N GLU A 555 21.31 -2.13 -25.80
CA GLU A 555 22.46 -1.88 -26.68
C GLU A 555 23.05 -3.16 -27.31
N LYS A 556 22.93 -4.30 -26.61
CA LYS A 556 23.37 -5.62 -27.07
C LYS A 556 22.39 -6.26 -28.05
N SER A 557 21.10 -5.92 -27.96
CA SER A 557 20.08 -6.46 -28.85
C SER A 557 20.29 -5.95 -30.27
N PRO A 558 20.33 -6.83 -31.31
CA PRO A 558 20.47 -6.38 -32.68
C PRO A 558 19.31 -5.43 -33.01
N ARG A 559 19.64 -4.31 -33.64
CA ARG A 559 18.65 -3.35 -34.17
C ARG A 559 17.72 -4.09 -35.14
N PRO A 560 16.39 -3.98 -35.00
CA PRO A 560 15.44 -4.59 -35.91
C PRO A 560 15.63 -4.09 -37.36
#